data_651d08034593628c5203948247e1e4a5
#
_entry.id   651d08034593628c5203948247e1e4a5
#
_cell.length_a   1.000
_cell.length_b   1.000
_cell.length_c   1.000
_cell.angle_alpha   90.00
_cell.angle_beta   90.00
_cell.angle_gamma   90.00
#
_symmetry.space_group_name_H-M   'P 1'
#
loop_
_entity.id
_entity.type
_entity.pdbx_description
1 polymer ?
#
loop_
_entity_poly.entity_id
_entity_poly.type
_entity_poly.pdbx_seq_one_letter_code
_entity_poly.pdbx_strand_id
1 'polypeptide(L)'
;MKKRTGVERAVIVMAVVVVLLAIALIVVNAAGIRLHKPAPETPVETNLPQFPFSDEPELILGSGQAPSRDAQQAVSVGGEDKTMQLVTGSFAQRGGPDFSLYLDTSVFLSTEMDGKCCFARADDASMDAYLEIGYHPGAHAQTLAGTILNDYGTIATTETLGQVQLGGLNAYGVNGATVQKQLEAYLIPTADGCVSVVLCRAGTAPAGWYESLLASAQTLQITG
;
A
#
# COMPACT_ATOMS: atom_id res chain seq x y z
N MET A 1 -4.04 -35.69 -53.20
CA MET A 1 -4.47 -34.69 -52.18
C MET A 1 -4.04 -35.22 -50.81
N LYS A 2 -3.06 -34.55 -50.17
CA LYS A 2 -2.54 -34.93 -48.87
C LYS A 2 -3.57 -34.60 -47.78
N LYS A 3 -4.09 -35.59 -47.03
CA LYS A 3 -5.02 -35.37 -45.90
C LYS A 3 -4.27 -34.61 -44.80
N ARG A 4 -4.67 -33.39 -44.53
CA ARG A 4 -4.13 -32.58 -43.43
C ARG A 4 -4.42 -33.27 -42.10
N THR A 5 -3.40 -33.38 -41.26
CA THR A 5 -3.49 -34.01 -39.92
C THR A 5 -4.40 -33.17 -39.01
N GLY A 6 -5.00 -33.78 -38.00
CA GLY A 6 -5.90 -33.08 -37.07
C GLY A 6 -5.24 -31.86 -36.39
N VAL A 7 -3.94 -31.94 -36.16
CA VAL A 7 -3.14 -30.83 -35.57
C VAL A 7 -3.05 -29.64 -36.53
N GLU A 8 -2.86 -29.84 -37.83
CA GLU A 8 -2.80 -28.73 -38.81
C GLU A 8 -4.13 -28.00 -38.90
N ARG A 9 -5.26 -28.73 -38.78
CA ARG A 9 -6.59 -28.11 -38.74
C ARG A 9 -6.82 -27.29 -37.48
N ALA A 10 -6.38 -27.77 -36.31
CA ALA A 10 -6.50 -27.05 -35.03
C ALA A 10 -5.66 -25.75 -35.04
N VAL A 11 -4.45 -25.78 -35.58
CA VAL A 11 -3.59 -24.60 -35.70
C VAL A 11 -4.22 -23.54 -36.63
N ILE A 12 -4.80 -23.96 -37.77
CA ILE A 12 -5.47 -23.04 -38.70
C ILE A 12 -6.71 -22.40 -38.04
N VAL A 13 -7.51 -23.18 -37.31
CA VAL A 13 -8.69 -22.66 -36.61
C VAL A 13 -8.26 -21.66 -35.53
N MET A 14 -7.24 -21.95 -34.74
CA MET A 14 -6.71 -21.00 -33.74
C MET A 14 -6.21 -19.71 -34.40
N ALA A 15 -5.47 -19.80 -35.48
CA ALA A 15 -4.97 -18.62 -36.22
C ALA A 15 -6.14 -17.74 -36.73
N VAL A 16 -7.19 -18.33 -37.25
CA VAL A 16 -8.38 -17.62 -37.72
C VAL A 16 -9.10 -16.93 -36.56
N VAL A 17 -9.25 -17.58 -35.40
CA VAL A 17 -9.88 -17.00 -34.21
C VAL A 17 -9.09 -15.80 -33.70
N VAL A 18 -7.75 -15.87 -33.64
CA VAL A 18 -6.89 -14.77 -33.21
C VAL A 18 -7.03 -13.57 -34.16
N VAL A 19 -7.06 -13.80 -35.47
CA VAL A 19 -7.23 -12.73 -36.45
C VAL A 19 -8.62 -12.07 -36.33
N LEU A 20 -9.68 -12.85 -36.12
CA LEU A 20 -11.02 -12.32 -35.92
C LEU A 20 -11.13 -11.49 -34.65
N LEU A 21 -10.50 -11.92 -33.55
CA LEU A 21 -10.45 -11.16 -32.31
C LEU A 21 -9.69 -9.83 -32.48
N ALA A 22 -8.56 -9.84 -33.20
CA ALA A 22 -7.80 -8.63 -33.49
C ALA A 22 -8.63 -7.64 -34.33
N ILE A 23 -9.35 -8.13 -35.36
CA ILE A 23 -10.25 -7.26 -36.18
C ILE A 23 -11.39 -6.71 -35.34
N ALA A 24 -12.01 -7.52 -34.45
CA ALA A 24 -13.06 -7.06 -33.57
C ALA A 24 -12.56 -5.96 -32.61
N LEU A 25 -11.36 -6.09 -32.07
CA LEU A 25 -10.73 -5.09 -31.19
C LEU A 25 -10.47 -3.76 -31.92
N ILE A 26 -10.02 -3.83 -33.18
CA ILE A 26 -9.81 -2.64 -34.03
C ILE A 26 -11.14 -1.97 -34.33
N VAL A 27 -12.19 -2.73 -34.65
CA VAL A 27 -13.53 -2.18 -34.97
C VAL A 27 -14.14 -1.52 -33.73
N VAL A 28 -14.05 -2.16 -32.55
CA VAL A 28 -14.55 -1.58 -31.29
C VAL A 28 -13.81 -0.29 -30.95
N ASN A 29 -12.48 -0.28 -31.09
CA ASN A 29 -11.67 0.92 -30.83
C ASN A 29 -11.97 2.04 -31.84
N ALA A 30 -12.15 1.73 -33.11
CA ALA A 30 -12.52 2.69 -34.15
C ALA A 30 -13.97 3.23 -33.99
N ALA A 31 -14.90 2.37 -33.53
CA ALA A 31 -16.28 2.76 -33.22
C ALA A 31 -16.33 3.63 -31.93
N GLY A 32 -15.53 3.32 -30.91
CA GLY A 32 -15.41 4.11 -29.68
C GLY A 32 -14.90 5.54 -29.93
N ILE A 33 -13.96 5.69 -30.85
CA ILE A 33 -13.44 7.03 -31.26
C ILE A 33 -14.50 7.86 -32.00
N ARG A 34 -15.42 7.24 -32.70
CA ARG A 34 -16.47 7.96 -33.47
C ARG A 34 -17.69 8.37 -32.64
N LEU A 35 -17.88 7.80 -31.44
CA LEU A 35 -18.99 8.13 -30.55
C LEU A 35 -18.77 9.38 -29.69
N HIS A 36 -17.55 9.93 -29.67
CA HIS A 36 -17.20 11.14 -28.91
C HIS A 36 -16.95 12.33 -29.88
N LYS A 37 -17.99 12.74 -30.68
CA LYS A 37 -18.03 14.07 -31.22
C LYS A 37 -18.76 14.96 -30.21
N PRO A 38 -18.07 15.92 -29.56
CA PRO A 38 -18.74 16.80 -28.61
C PRO A 38 -19.76 17.63 -29.36
N ALA A 39 -21.03 17.55 -28.94
CA ALA A 39 -22.04 18.52 -29.32
C ALA A 39 -21.68 19.88 -28.69
N PRO A 40 -22.02 21.03 -29.29
CA PRO A 40 -21.73 22.33 -28.69
C PRO A 40 -22.52 22.45 -27.37
N GLU A 41 -21.79 22.58 -26.28
CA GLU A 41 -22.32 22.73 -24.95
C GLU A 41 -22.98 24.10 -24.81
N THR A 42 -24.29 24.12 -24.65
CA THR A 42 -24.97 25.20 -23.93
C THR A 42 -24.64 25.04 -22.44
N PRO A 43 -24.24 26.11 -21.75
CA PRO A 43 -23.94 26.00 -20.33
C PRO A 43 -25.25 25.75 -19.55
N VAL A 44 -25.47 24.51 -19.14
CA VAL A 44 -26.44 24.17 -18.11
C VAL A 44 -25.70 24.31 -16.79
N GLU A 45 -25.99 25.38 -16.06
CA GLU A 45 -25.62 25.48 -14.65
C GLU A 45 -26.33 24.36 -13.88
N THR A 46 -25.66 23.23 -13.78
CA THR A 46 -26.08 22.16 -12.88
C THR A 46 -25.41 22.45 -11.52
N ASN A 47 -26.17 23.01 -10.60
CA ASN A 47 -25.83 23.05 -9.18
C ASN A 47 -25.84 21.61 -8.64
N LEU A 48 -24.86 20.80 -9.03
CA LEU A 48 -24.51 19.61 -8.29
C LEU A 48 -23.73 20.05 -7.04
N PRO A 49 -24.04 19.48 -5.86
CA PRO A 49 -23.21 19.73 -4.70
C PRO A 49 -21.78 19.34 -5.07
N GLN A 50 -20.89 20.34 -5.15
CA GLN A 50 -19.46 20.09 -5.21
C GLN A 50 -19.09 19.43 -3.88
N PHE A 51 -18.98 18.11 -3.89
CA PHE A 51 -18.16 17.45 -2.90
C PHE A 51 -16.75 17.93 -3.19
N PRO A 52 -16.07 18.53 -2.21
CA PRO A 52 -14.67 18.87 -2.40
C PRO A 52 -13.89 17.58 -2.45
N PHE A 53 -13.72 17.04 -3.67
CA PHE A 53 -12.59 16.17 -3.90
C PHE A 53 -11.39 17.09 -3.85
N SER A 54 -10.70 17.09 -2.71
CA SER A 54 -9.40 17.71 -2.62
C SER A 54 -8.49 16.90 -3.54
N ASP A 55 -7.99 17.53 -4.60
CA ASP A 55 -6.95 16.96 -5.46
C ASP A 55 -5.58 16.94 -4.73
N GLU A 56 -5.57 17.31 -3.43
CA GLU A 56 -4.39 17.27 -2.61
C GLU A 56 -4.16 15.84 -2.09
N PRO A 57 -2.91 15.36 -2.14
CA PRO A 57 -2.60 14.00 -1.69
C PRO A 57 -2.93 13.85 -0.20
N GLU A 58 -3.60 12.76 0.16
CA GLU A 58 -4.00 12.46 1.55
C GLU A 58 -2.81 12.29 2.50
N LEU A 59 -1.65 11.97 1.94
CA LEU A 59 -0.38 11.81 2.62
C LEU A 59 0.70 12.58 1.86
N ILE A 60 1.52 13.36 2.56
CA ILE A 60 2.66 14.06 1.97
C ILE A 60 3.95 13.47 2.52
N LEU A 61 4.64 12.67 1.70
CA LEU A 61 5.94 12.11 2.04
C LEU A 61 7.01 13.21 2.05
N GLY A 62 7.93 13.13 3.02
CA GLY A 62 9.05 14.07 3.16
C GLY A 62 8.68 15.41 3.82
N SER A 63 7.41 15.65 4.15
CA SER A 63 6.95 16.92 4.75
C SER A 63 6.73 16.86 6.26
N GLY A 64 6.69 15.65 6.85
CA GLY A 64 6.47 15.47 8.29
C GLY A 64 7.57 16.12 9.14
N GLN A 65 7.19 16.63 10.29
CA GLN A 65 8.12 17.19 11.25
C GLN A 65 8.79 16.06 12.06
N ALA A 66 10.09 16.13 12.18
CA ALA A 66 10.90 15.23 13.02
C ALA A 66 11.87 16.03 13.87
N PRO A 67 11.38 16.86 14.81
CA PRO A 67 12.25 17.68 15.63
C PRO A 67 13.20 16.78 16.44
N SER A 68 14.45 17.20 16.53
CA SER A 68 15.50 16.54 17.31
C SER A 68 15.95 15.16 16.80
N ARG A 69 15.71 14.82 15.53
CA ARG A 69 16.23 13.59 14.92
C ARG A 69 17.32 13.90 13.90
N ASP A 70 18.40 13.15 13.94
CA ASP A 70 19.48 13.23 12.96
C ASP A 70 19.02 12.68 11.60
N ALA A 71 19.61 13.16 10.51
CA ALA A 71 19.30 12.68 9.16
C ALA A 71 19.62 11.18 8.97
N GLN A 72 20.50 10.64 9.81
CA GLN A 72 20.90 9.23 9.80
C GLN A 72 21.06 8.72 11.22
N GLN A 73 20.79 7.42 11.40
CA GLN A 73 21.01 6.72 12.68
C GLN A 73 21.47 5.29 12.42
N ALA A 74 22.35 4.79 13.29
CA ALA A 74 22.66 3.36 13.36
C ALA A 74 21.48 2.64 14.03
N VAL A 75 20.91 1.66 13.34
CA VAL A 75 19.78 0.83 13.80
C VAL A 75 20.23 -0.63 13.75
N SER A 76 20.02 -1.36 14.84
CA SER A 76 20.39 -2.78 14.91
C SER A 76 19.35 -3.65 14.16
N VAL A 77 19.81 -4.44 13.20
CA VAL A 77 19.00 -5.37 12.40
C VAL A 77 19.63 -6.75 12.48
N GLY A 78 18.95 -7.70 13.12
CA GLY A 78 19.48 -9.07 13.26
C GLY A 78 20.80 -9.13 14.04
N GLY A 79 21.09 -8.12 14.87
CA GLY A 79 22.34 -8.03 15.65
C GLY A 79 23.48 -7.27 14.92
N GLU A 80 23.25 -6.76 13.73
CA GLU A 80 24.18 -5.92 12.98
C GLU A 80 23.68 -4.47 12.92
N ASP A 81 24.55 -3.50 13.15
CA ASP A 81 24.21 -2.09 13.04
C ASP A 81 24.21 -1.64 11.56
N LYS A 82 23.10 -1.10 11.11
CA LYS A 82 22.94 -0.51 9.78
C LYS A 82 22.69 0.98 9.90
N THR A 83 23.36 1.79 9.06
CA THR A 83 23.07 3.21 8.95
C THR A 83 21.80 3.40 8.13
N MET A 84 20.76 3.88 8.77
CA MET A 84 19.47 4.17 8.13
C MET A 84 19.22 5.66 8.00
N GLN A 85 18.44 6.04 6.99
CA GLN A 85 18.08 7.43 6.68
C GLN A 85 16.75 7.77 7.37
N LEU A 86 16.64 9.02 7.82
CA LEU A 86 15.36 9.55 8.32
C LEU A 86 14.38 9.72 7.16
N VAL A 87 13.20 9.14 7.31
CA VAL A 87 12.05 9.33 6.42
C VAL A 87 10.92 9.93 7.23
N THR A 88 10.21 10.89 6.64
CA THR A 88 9.09 11.59 7.27
C THR A 88 7.86 11.54 6.39
N GLY A 89 6.68 11.67 6.99
CA GLY A 89 5.42 11.83 6.30
C GLY A 89 4.42 12.59 7.16
N SER A 90 3.40 13.15 6.53
CA SER A 90 2.38 13.95 7.20
C SER A 90 0.98 13.53 6.75
N PHE A 91 0.11 13.25 7.70
CA PHE A 91 -1.33 13.04 7.50
C PHE A 91 -2.15 14.31 7.78
N ALA A 92 -1.51 15.50 7.80
CA ALA A 92 -2.15 16.76 8.13
C ALA A 92 -3.38 17.07 7.26
N GLN A 93 -3.38 16.66 5.99
CA GLN A 93 -4.51 16.81 5.07
C GLN A 93 -5.78 16.07 5.54
N ARG A 94 -5.59 15.01 6.33
CA ARG A 94 -6.68 14.24 6.96
C ARG A 94 -6.92 14.61 8.42
N GLY A 95 -6.31 15.70 8.91
CA GLY A 95 -6.32 16.08 10.32
C GLY A 95 -5.53 15.13 11.21
N GLY A 96 -4.58 14.38 10.62
CA GLY A 96 -3.75 13.41 11.31
C GLY A 96 -2.37 13.94 11.67
N PRO A 97 -1.59 13.16 12.42
CA PRO A 97 -0.26 13.52 12.87
C PRO A 97 0.80 13.43 11.76
N ASP A 98 1.94 14.03 12.05
CA ASP A 98 3.18 13.75 11.33
C ASP A 98 3.82 12.47 11.89
N PHE A 99 4.63 11.81 11.06
CA PHE A 99 5.42 10.67 11.51
C PHE A 99 6.84 10.73 10.95
N SER A 100 7.74 10.04 11.62
CA SER A 100 9.12 9.85 11.17
C SER A 100 9.63 8.48 11.61
N LEU A 101 10.47 7.86 10.78
CA LEU A 101 11.17 6.62 11.09
C LEU A 101 12.52 6.58 10.37
N TYR A 102 13.40 5.67 10.78
CA TYR A 102 14.63 5.39 10.05
C TYR A 102 14.46 4.19 9.14
N LEU A 103 14.86 4.32 7.88
CA LEU A 103 14.71 3.32 6.83
C LEU A 103 16.04 3.08 6.12
N ASP A 104 16.34 1.85 5.76
CA ASP A 104 17.41 1.52 4.82
C ASP A 104 16.96 1.86 3.40
N THR A 105 17.15 3.13 3.01
CA THR A 105 16.72 3.66 1.71
C THR A 105 17.56 3.13 0.53
N SER A 106 18.65 2.40 0.80
CA SER A 106 19.39 1.68 -0.24
C SER A 106 18.67 0.40 -0.68
N VAL A 107 17.73 -0.09 0.14
CA VAL A 107 16.99 -1.33 -0.07
C VAL A 107 15.50 -1.07 -0.30
N PHE A 108 14.89 -0.18 0.49
CA PHE A 108 13.46 0.09 0.47
C PHE A 108 13.14 1.48 -0.07
N LEU A 109 12.08 1.55 -0.84
CA LEU A 109 11.50 2.81 -1.33
C LEU A 109 10.24 3.13 -0.54
N SER A 110 9.98 4.42 -0.36
CA SER A 110 8.71 4.92 0.18
C SER A 110 7.79 5.30 -0.97
N THR A 111 6.55 4.84 -0.92
CA THR A 111 5.52 5.12 -1.93
C THR A 111 4.21 5.42 -1.21
N GLU A 112 3.43 6.36 -1.74
CA GLU A 112 2.05 6.54 -1.31
C GLU A 112 1.15 5.59 -2.07
N MET A 113 0.28 4.87 -1.35
CA MET A 113 -0.74 3.97 -1.89
C MET A 113 -2.02 4.13 -1.08
N ASP A 114 -3.10 4.60 -1.71
CA ASP A 114 -4.43 4.74 -1.09
C ASP A 114 -4.40 5.56 0.23
N GLY A 115 -3.64 6.66 0.25
CA GLY A 115 -3.49 7.52 1.42
C GLY A 115 -2.68 6.92 2.56
N LYS A 116 -1.91 5.86 2.30
CA LYS A 116 -1.00 5.20 3.23
C LYS A 116 0.44 5.27 2.70
N CYS A 117 1.40 5.31 3.59
CA CYS A 117 2.81 5.21 3.23
C CYS A 117 3.24 3.75 3.23
N CYS A 118 3.68 3.24 2.09
CA CYS A 118 4.19 1.89 1.94
C CYS A 118 5.71 1.91 1.72
N PHE A 119 6.44 1.10 2.46
CA PHE A 119 7.88 0.87 2.33
C PHE A 119 8.10 -0.55 1.84
N ALA A 120 8.54 -0.67 0.60
CA ALA A 120 8.79 -1.94 -0.07
C ALA A 120 10.03 -1.86 -0.94
N ARG A 121 10.54 -3.01 -1.37
CA ARG A 121 11.64 -3.02 -2.34
C ARG A 121 11.15 -2.72 -3.74
N ALA A 122 11.96 -1.99 -4.51
CA ALA A 122 11.64 -1.68 -5.92
C ALA A 122 11.60 -2.91 -6.83
N ASP A 123 12.37 -3.95 -6.48
CA ASP A 123 12.49 -5.21 -7.23
C ASP A 123 11.55 -6.30 -6.72
N ASP A 124 10.73 -6.03 -5.68
CA ASP A 124 9.74 -6.95 -5.13
C ASP A 124 8.34 -6.67 -5.72
N ALA A 125 8.13 -7.10 -6.96
CA ALA A 125 6.84 -6.93 -7.64
C ALA A 125 5.69 -7.71 -6.96
N SER A 126 6.01 -8.72 -6.13
CA SER A 126 5.04 -9.54 -5.40
C SER A 126 4.63 -8.92 -4.07
N MET A 127 5.32 -7.85 -3.64
CA MET A 127 5.14 -7.26 -2.32
C MET A 127 5.25 -8.33 -1.21
N ASP A 128 6.32 -9.13 -1.29
CA ASP A 128 6.54 -10.27 -0.37
C ASP A 128 6.89 -9.81 1.05
N ALA A 129 7.52 -8.63 1.19
CA ALA A 129 7.73 -7.98 2.46
C ALA A 129 7.57 -6.47 2.33
N TYR A 130 6.69 -5.89 3.16
CA TYR A 130 6.51 -4.43 3.22
C TYR A 130 6.06 -3.97 4.60
N LEU A 131 6.29 -2.69 4.87
CA LEU A 131 5.77 -1.94 6.00
C LEU A 131 4.80 -0.89 5.47
N GLU A 132 3.62 -0.77 6.04
CA GLU A 132 2.63 0.23 5.69
C GLU A 132 2.28 1.07 6.91
N ILE A 133 2.17 2.39 6.75
CA ILE A 133 1.71 3.32 7.77
C ILE A 133 0.50 4.07 7.21
N GLY A 134 -0.62 4.00 7.93
CA GLY A 134 -1.87 4.67 7.57
C GLY A 134 -2.46 5.46 8.73
N TYR A 135 -3.34 6.42 8.42
CA TYR A 135 -4.10 7.16 9.44
C TYR A 135 -5.60 6.95 9.25
N HIS A 136 -6.30 6.69 10.34
CA HIS A 136 -7.72 6.42 10.40
C HIS A 136 -8.40 7.47 11.30
N PRO A 137 -8.93 8.57 10.73
CA PRO A 137 -9.57 9.63 11.50
C PRO A 137 -10.80 9.12 12.25
N GLY A 138 -10.93 9.50 13.52
CA GLY A 138 -12.04 9.11 14.38
C GLY A 138 -12.08 7.64 14.79
N ALA A 139 -11.11 6.81 14.35
CA ALA A 139 -11.10 5.39 14.68
C ALA A 139 -10.50 5.13 16.07
N HIS A 140 -11.06 4.14 16.77
CA HIS A 140 -10.50 3.62 18.01
C HIS A 140 -9.67 2.35 17.72
N ALA A 141 -8.48 2.25 18.30
CA ALA A 141 -7.54 1.16 18.06
C ALA A 141 -8.17 -0.23 18.25
N GLN A 142 -8.93 -0.45 19.33
CA GLN A 142 -9.58 -1.74 19.62
C GLN A 142 -10.65 -2.10 18.57
N THR A 143 -11.42 -1.11 18.10
CA THR A 143 -12.44 -1.34 17.06
C THR A 143 -11.78 -1.61 15.72
N LEU A 144 -10.76 -0.83 15.38
CA LEU A 144 -10.00 -0.98 14.15
C LEU A 144 -9.29 -2.34 14.07
N ALA A 145 -8.82 -2.87 15.20
CA ALA A 145 -8.18 -4.19 15.27
C ALA A 145 -9.06 -5.33 14.73
N GLY A 146 -10.37 -5.21 14.86
CA GLY A 146 -11.31 -6.21 14.31
C GLY A 146 -11.47 -6.19 12.80
N THR A 147 -11.02 -5.13 12.12
CA THR A 147 -11.31 -4.91 10.69
C THR A 147 -10.08 -4.63 9.85
N ILE A 148 -9.01 -4.06 10.42
CA ILE A 148 -7.83 -3.59 9.69
C ILE A 148 -7.21 -4.66 8.78
N LEU A 149 -7.17 -5.90 9.23
CA LEU A 149 -6.56 -6.97 8.46
C LEU A 149 -7.40 -7.39 7.24
N ASN A 150 -8.69 -7.05 7.19
CA ASN A 150 -9.56 -7.39 6.05
C ASN A 150 -9.14 -6.67 4.77
N ASP A 151 -8.45 -5.54 4.88
CA ASP A 151 -7.92 -4.78 3.74
C ASP A 151 -6.82 -5.56 2.98
N TYR A 152 -6.23 -6.57 3.63
CA TYR A 152 -5.12 -7.35 3.08
C TYR A 152 -5.53 -8.71 2.49
N GLY A 153 -6.83 -8.93 2.32
CA GLY A 153 -7.40 -10.13 1.71
C GLY A 153 -8.13 -11.04 2.69
N THR A 154 -8.42 -12.27 2.27
CA THR A 154 -9.13 -13.23 3.13
C THR A 154 -8.22 -13.71 4.25
N ILE A 155 -8.54 -13.30 5.49
CA ILE A 155 -7.78 -13.69 6.67
C ILE A 155 -8.20 -15.10 7.10
N ALA A 156 -7.23 -16.00 7.16
CA ALA A 156 -7.43 -17.39 7.59
C ALA A 156 -7.37 -17.54 9.11
N THR A 157 -6.50 -16.76 9.76
CA THR A 157 -6.34 -16.74 11.22
C THR A 157 -6.13 -15.33 11.71
N THR A 158 -6.66 -15.03 12.91
CA THR A 158 -6.45 -13.74 13.58
C THR A 158 -6.16 -14.02 15.06
N GLU A 159 -5.17 -13.31 15.62
CA GLU A 159 -4.82 -13.30 17.01
C GLU A 159 -4.74 -11.87 17.53
N THR A 160 -5.53 -11.54 18.52
CA THR A 160 -5.47 -10.23 19.19
C THR A 160 -4.44 -10.28 20.31
N LEU A 161 -3.39 -9.46 20.21
CA LEU A 161 -2.34 -9.38 21.22
C LEU A 161 -2.70 -8.44 22.38
N GLY A 162 -3.69 -7.55 22.17
CA GLY A 162 -4.07 -6.53 23.15
C GLY A 162 -3.08 -5.36 23.17
N GLN A 163 -2.81 -4.83 24.37
CA GLN A 163 -1.86 -3.73 24.54
C GLN A 163 -0.43 -4.22 24.37
N VAL A 164 0.29 -3.59 23.45
CA VAL A 164 1.69 -3.89 23.10
C VAL A 164 2.46 -2.58 22.94
N GLN A 165 3.77 -2.66 22.72
CA GLN A 165 4.62 -1.52 22.38
C GLN A 165 5.30 -1.73 21.04
N LEU A 166 5.37 -0.66 20.26
CA LEU A 166 6.17 -0.57 19.05
C LEU A 166 7.13 0.61 19.21
N GLY A 167 8.43 0.34 19.34
CA GLY A 167 9.45 1.41 19.47
C GLY A 167 9.23 2.39 20.62
N GLY A 168 8.57 1.96 21.70
CA GLY A 168 8.21 2.82 22.83
C GLY A 168 6.83 3.50 22.71
N LEU A 169 6.15 3.37 21.58
CA LEU A 169 4.77 3.81 21.40
C LEU A 169 3.79 2.75 21.92
N ASN A 170 2.82 3.17 22.73
CA ASN A 170 1.73 2.28 23.14
C ASN A 170 0.81 2.00 21.96
N ALA A 171 0.55 0.74 21.68
CA ALA A 171 -0.27 0.31 20.57
C ALA A 171 -1.23 -0.82 21.01
N TYR A 172 -2.22 -1.08 20.18
CA TYR A 172 -3.05 -2.28 20.26
C TYR A 172 -2.64 -3.21 19.11
N GLY A 173 -2.14 -4.40 19.44
CA GLY A 173 -1.58 -5.35 18.48
C GLY A 173 -2.61 -6.37 18.00
N VAL A 174 -2.54 -6.69 16.72
CA VAL A 174 -3.28 -7.81 16.13
C VAL A 174 -2.42 -8.48 15.06
N ASN A 175 -2.33 -9.80 15.11
CA ASN A 175 -1.70 -10.62 14.10
C ASN A 175 -2.76 -11.26 13.21
N GLY A 176 -2.41 -11.51 11.97
CA GLY A 176 -3.24 -12.26 11.05
C GLY A 176 -2.43 -13.03 10.02
N ALA A 177 -3.06 -13.99 9.40
CA ALA A 177 -2.46 -14.68 8.28
C ALA A 177 -3.50 -14.90 7.18
N THR A 178 -3.08 -14.66 5.94
CA THR A 178 -3.73 -15.17 4.74
C THR A 178 -3.11 -16.53 4.39
N VAL A 179 -3.54 -17.15 3.30
CA VAL A 179 -2.91 -18.39 2.78
C VAL A 179 -1.42 -18.17 2.43
N GLN A 180 -1.04 -16.94 2.05
CA GLN A 180 0.30 -16.66 1.51
C GLN A 180 1.13 -15.74 2.41
N LYS A 181 0.51 -14.89 3.24
CA LYS A 181 1.18 -13.80 3.96
C LYS A 181 0.83 -13.82 5.44
N GLN A 182 1.80 -13.44 6.26
CA GLN A 182 1.62 -13.12 7.68
C GLN A 182 1.57 -11.60 7.81
N LEU A 183 0.71 -11.12 8.69
CA LEU A 183 0.44 -9.71 8.95
C LEU A 183 0.56 -9.44 10.44
N GLU A 184 1.26 -8.38 10.80
CA GLU A 184 1.34 -7.85 12.15
C GLU A 184 0.91 -6.38 12.11
N ALA A 185 -0.19 -6.05 12.77
CA ALA A 185 -0.68 -4.68 12.82
C ALA A 185 -0.55 -4.11 14.23
N TYR A 186 -0.03 -2.90 14.30
CA TYR A 186 0.10 -2.10 15.51
C TYR A 186 -0.76 -0.84 15.33
N LEU A 187 -1.75 -0.67 16.18
CA LEU A 187 -2.71 0.40 16.12
C LEU A 187 -2.43 1.39 17.25
N ILE A 188 -1.91 2.55 16.90
CA ILE A 188 -1.42 3.57 17.82
C ILE A 188 -2.50 4.63 17.98
N PRO A 189 -3.14 4.78 19.16
CA PRO A 189 -4.13 5.82 19.40
C PRO A 189 -3.50 7.20 19.28
N THR A 190 -4.22 8.13 18.66
CA THR A 190 -3.91 9.56 18.60
C THR A 190 -5.10 10.36 19.17
N ALA A 191 -4.98 11.70 19.30
CA ALA A 191 -6.05 12.53 19.80
C ALA A 191 -7.33 12.40 18.97
N ASP A 192 -7.20 12.37 17.64
CA ASP A 192 -8.33 12.46 16.71
C ASP A 192 -8.49 11.21 15.83
N GLY A 193 -7.88 10.08 16.24
CA GLY A 193 -7.98 8.85 15.47
C GLY A 193 -6.94 7.79 15.85
N CYS A 194 -6.48 7.05 14.86
CA CYS A 194 -5.54 5.96 15.05
C CYS A 194 -4.54 5.88 13.89
N VAL A 195 -3.25 5.77 14.19
CA VAL A 195 -2.23 5.40 13.20
C VAL A 195 -2.11 3.89 13.17
N SER A 196 -2.22 3.30 11.99
CA SER A 196 -1.93 1.88 11.76
C SER A 196 -0.52 1.70 11.21
N VAL A 197 0.19 0.74 11.76
CA VAL A 197 1.50 0.27 11.27
C VAL A 197 1.34 -1.21 10.97
N VAL A 198 1.41 -1.59 9.71
CA VAL A 198 1.20 -2.98 9.28
C VAL A 198 2.47 -3.51 8.63
N LEU A 199 2.99 -4.56 9.22
CA LEU A 199 4.10 -5.35 8.69
C LEU A 199 3.54 -6.58 7.99
N CYS A 200 3.97 -6.79 6.76
CA CYS A 200 3.57 -7.94 5.96
C CYS A 200 4.79 -8.73 5.53
N ARG A 201 4.68 -10.07 5.58
CA ARG A 201 5.66 -10.98 4.97
C ARG A 201 5.00 -12.19 4.34
N ALA A 202 5.44 -12.55 3.14
CA ALA A 202 5.17 -13.86 2.54
C ALA A 202 6.17 -14.90 3.07
N GLY A 203 5.80 -16.17 3.02
CA GLY A 203 6.70 -17.26 3.40
C GLY A 203 7.94 -17.38 2.50
N THR A 204 7.89 -16.79 1.30
CA THR A 204 8.98 -16.74 0.31
C THR A 204 9.91 -15.55 0.50
N ALA A 205 9.52 -14.54 1.31
CA ALA A 205 10.34 -13.36 1.54
C ALA A 205 11.64 -13.72 2.27
N PRO A 206 12.80 -13.18 1.85
CA PRO A 206 14.03 -13.31 2.63
C PRO A 206 13.86 -12.76 4.05
N ALA A 207 14.31 -13.51 5.05
CA ALA A 207 14.12 -13.16 6.47
C ALA A 207 14.66 -11.76 6.81
N GLY A 208 15.82 -11.38 6.27
CA GLY A 208 16.44 -10.09 6.53
C GLY A 208 15.63 -8.88 6.03
N TRP A 209 14.68 -9.05 5.10
CA TRP A 209 13.80 -7.96 4.66
C TRP A 209 12.81 -7.59 5.75
N TYR A 210 12.14 -8.58 6.30
CA TYR A 210 11.19 -8.39 7.38
C TYR A 210 11.86 -7.82 8.63
N GLU A 211 13.02 -8.37 9.02
CA GLU A 211 13.79 -7.89 10.17
C GLU A 211 14.20 -6.43 10.02
N SER A 212 14.59 -6.00 8.80
CA SER A 212 14.93 -4.61 8.53
C SER A 212 13.72 -3.68 8.61
N LEU A 213 12.56 -4.10 8.08
CA LEU A 213 11.32 -3.33 8.16
C LEU A 213 10.78 -3.26 9.60
N LEU A 214 10.88 -4.35 10.37
CA LEU A 214 10.51 -4.35 11.78
C LEU A 214 11.42 -3.42 12.60
N ALA A 215 12.73 -3.46 12.38
CA ALA A 215 13.67 -2.54 12.99
C ALA A 215 13.35 -1.09 12.64
N SER A 216 13.00 -0.80 11.38
CA SER A 216 12.53 0.52 10.95
C SER A 216 11.25 0.93 11.69
N ALA A 217 10.25 0.06 11.78
CA ALA A 217 9.01 0.33 12.50
C ALA A 217 9.24 0.63 13.99
N GLN A 218 10.21 -0.03 14.62
CA GLN A 218 10.59 0.22 16.02
C GLN A 218 11.21 1.62 16.24
N THR A 219 11.66 2.30 15.17
CA THR A 219 12.16 3.68 15.26
C THR A 219 11.07 4.73 15.06
N LEU A 220 9.82 4.32 14.83
CA LEU A 220 8.70 5.21 14.55
C LEU A 220 8.50 6.22 15.68
N GLN A 221 8.31 7.47 15.30
CA GLN A 221 7.82 8.56 16.16
C GLN A 221 6.62 9.21 15.48
N ILE A 222 5.65 9.60 16.29
CA ILE A 222 4.43 10.29 15.89
C ILE A 222 4.43 11.62 16.61
N THR A 223 4.21 12.72 15.85
CA THR A 223 4.19 14.10 16.36
C THR A 223 2.95 14.81 15.86
N GLY A 224 2.20 15.43 16.76
CA GLY A 224 0.95 16.13 16.48
C GLY A 224 0.12 16.28 17.73
#